data_573cba53a786d28c87336a921c1b8989
#
_entry.id   573cba53a786d28c87336a921c1b8989
#
_cell.length_a   1.000
_cell.length_b   1.000
_cell.length_c   1.000
_cell.angle_alpha   90.00
_cell.angle_beta   90.00
_cell.angle_gamma   90.00
#
_symmetry.space_group_name_H-M   'P 1'
#
loop_
_entity.id
_entity.type
_entity.pdbx_description
1 polymer ?
#
loop_
_entity_poly.entity_id
_entity_poly.type
_entity_poly.pdbx_seq_one_letter_code
_entity_poly.pdbx_strand_id
1 'polypeptide(L)'
;MKFRFLLWMLGFLMSKASRKNPAFKQQLVDKDLVFQLQTLDGKVARHFKVKDQRITSHGGLYPEPAFAIAFKDAAYGFATLQAKNKQLAFMTGIQDKSIQIKGNPALVIWFQGLTKYLKPRKKAKV
;
A
#
# COMPACT_ATOMS: atom_id res chain seq x y z
N MET A 1 -16.60 6.93 4.15
CA MET A 1 -15.78 5.76 3.92
C MET A 1 -14.31 6.03 4.15
N LYS A 2 -13.91 5.78 5.36
CA LYS A 2 -12.55 6.13 5.79
C LYS A 2 -11.48 5.37 5.02
N PHE A 3 -11.70 4.08 4.77
CA PHE A 3 -10.68 3.27 4.10
C PHE A 3 -10.49 3.71 2.64
N ARG A 4 -11.57 4.03 1.95
CA ARG A 4 -11.47 4.54 0.59
C ARG A 4 -10.66 5.84 0.54
N PHE A 5 -10.97 6.72 1.47
CA PHE A 5 -10.26 7.99 1.56
C PHE A 5 -8.79 7.75 1.88
N LEU A 6 -8.51 6.81 2.80
CA LEU A 6 -7.14 6.49 3.16
C LEU A 6 -6.36 5.94 1.96
N LEU A 7 -6.97 5.06 1.18
CA LEU A 7 -6.31 4.52 -0.01
C LEU A 7 -6.04 5.61 -1.03
N TRP A 8 -6.98 6.52 -1.21
CA TRP A 8 -6.80 7.65 -2.12
C TRP A 8 -5.63 8.51 -1.64
N MET A 9 -5.62 8.83 -0.35
CA MET A 9 -4.55 9.63 0.22
C MET A 9 -3.20 8.93 0.11
N LEU A 10 -3.19 7.64 0.38
CA LEU A 10 -1.96 6.84 0.24
C LEU A 10 -1.42 6.92 -1.18
N GLY A 11 -2.30 6.80 -2.16
CA GLY A 11 -1.90 6.92 -3.56
C GLY A 11 -1.34 8.29 -3.87
N PHE A 12 -1.98 9.33 -3.36
CA PHE A 12 -1.50 10.69 -3.54
C PHE A 12 -0.10 10.88 -2.93
N LEU A 13 0.07 10.38 -1.70
CA LEU A 13 1.37 10.50 -1.02
C LEU A 13 2.46 9.73 -1.73
N MET A 14 2.15 8.52 -2.20
CA MET A 14 3.13 7.72 -2.93
C MET A 14 3.50 8.38 -4.25
N SER A 15 2.51 8.91 -4.95
CA SER A 15 2.76 9.61 -6.21
C SER A 15 3.66 10.82 -6.00
N LYS A 16 3.36 11.60 -4.98
CA LYS A 16 4.16 12.77 -4.65
C LYS A 16 5.57 12.39 -4.25
N ALA A 17 5.71 11.36 -3.40
CA ALA A 17 7.02 10.90 -2.98
C ALA A 17 7.84 10.38 -4.16
N SER A 18 7.19 9.72 -5.12
CA SER A 18 7.90 9.21 -6.28
C SER A 18 8.44 10.32 -7.18
N ARG A 19 7.92 11.53 -7.02
CA ARG A 19 8.42 12.67 -7.80
C ARG A 19 9.44 13.49 -7.02
N LYS A 20 9.32 13.55 -5.69
CA LYS A 20 10.08 14.51 -4.90
C LYS A 20 11.08 13.92 -3.92
N ASN A 21 10.91 12.68 -3.52
CA ASN A 21 11.76 12.06 -2.51
C ASN A 21 12.77 11.12 -3.18
N PRO A 22 14.06 11.50 -3.24
CA PRO A 22 15.05 10.63 -3.90
C PRO A 22 15.17 9.25 -3.27
N ALA A 23 15.05 9.15 -1.95
CA ALA A 23 15.13 7.85 -1.28
C ALA A 23 13.96 6.96 -1.68
N PHE A 24 12.77 7.54 -1.80
CA PHE A 24 11.60 6.79 -2.24
C PHE A 24 11.77 6.33 -3.70
N LYS A 25 12.23 7.23 -4.56
CA LYS A 25 12.47 6.89 -5.96
C LYS A 25 13.46 5.74 -6.11
N GLN A 26 14.45 5.70 -5.24
CA GLN A 26 15.45 4.63 -5.28
C GLN A 26 14.81 3.27 -5.07
N GLN A 27 13.76 3.20 -4.27
CA GLN A 27 13.03 1.96 -4.04
C GLN A 27 12.24 1.52 -5.26
N LEU A 28 12.04 2.40 -6.22
CA LEU A 28 11.25 2.12 -7.42
C LEU A 28 12.12 1.77 -8.63
N VAL A 29 13.45 1.77 -8.46
CA VAL A 29 14.35 1.44 -9.57
C VAL A 29 14.07 0.01 -10.03
N ASP A 30 13.95 -0.16 -11.35
CA ASP A 30 13.70 -1.45 -11.98
C ASP A 30 12.36 -2.07 -11.59
N LYS A 31 11.44 -1.29 -11.06
CA LYS A 31 10.09 -1.76 -10.76
C LYS A 31 9.13 -1.31 -11.84
N ASP A 32 8.48 -2.25 -12.49
CA ASP A 32 7.46 -2.00 -13.49
C ASP A 32 6.35 -3.00 -13.21
N LEU A 33 5.39 -2.59 -12.38
CA LEU A 33 4.37 -3.51 -11.91
C LEU A 33 3.12 -2.75 -11.49
N VAL A 34 2.05 -3.52 -11.25
CA VAL A 34 0.81 -2.98 -10.67
C VAL A 34 0.55 -3.76 -9.40
N PHE A 35 0.25 -3.06 -8.32
CA PHE A 35 -0.18 -3.72 -7.11
C PHE A 35 -1.51 -3.15 -6.65
N GLN A 36 -2.20 -3.86 -5.77
CA GLN A 36 -3.56 -3.56 -5.44
C GLN A 36 -3.82 -3.73 -3.95
N LEU A 37 -4.60 -2.82 -3.39
CA LEU A 37 -5.08 -2.92 -2.02
C LEU A 37 -6.59 -2.96 -2.06
N GLN A 38 -7.21 -3.90 -1.32
CA GLN A 38 -8.64 -4.10 -1.42
C GLN A 38 -9.20 -4.74 -0.16
N THR A 39 -10.52 -4.77 -0.06
CA THR A 39 -11.20 -5.61 0.91
C THR A 39 -11.45 -6.98 0.27
N LEU A 40 -11.67 -8.01 1.12
CA LEU A 40 -11.88 -9.37 0.59
C LEU A 40 -13.09 -9.46 -0.33
N ASP A 41 -14.14 -8.67 -0.07
CA ASP A 41 -15.32 -8.67 -0.92
C ASP A 41 -15.16 -7.81 -2.18
N GLY A 42 -14.04 -7.13 -2.32
CA GLY A 42 -13.76 -6.31 -3.50
C GLY A 42 -14.53 -5.00 -3.59
N LYS A 43 -15.33 -4.68 -2.59
CA LYS A 43 -16.15 -3.45 -2.63
C LYS A 43 -15.31 -2.19 -2.53
N VAL A 44 -14.19 -2.26 -1.83
CA VAL A 44 -13.24 -1.17 -1.79
C VAL A 44 -11.96 -1.69 -2.40
N ALA A 45 -11.46 -1.04 -3.45
CA ALA A 45 -10.27 -1.47 -4.14
C ALA A 45 -9.62 -0.30 -4.83
N ARG A 46 -8.29 -0.34 -4.86
CA ARG A 46 -7.52 0.65 -5.59
C ARG A 46 -6.23 0.01 -6.04
N HIS A 47 -5.84 0.26 -7.28
CA HIS A 47 -4.58 -0.28 -7.77
C HIS A 47 -3.61 0.85 -8.07
N PHE A 48 -2.33 0.51 -8.02
CA PHE A 48 -1.24 1.46 -8.14
C PHE A 48 -0.26 0.96 -9.18
N LYS A 49 0.04 1.80 -10.16
CA LYS A 49 1.00 1.44 -11.21
C LYS A 49 2.35 2.05 -10.89
N VAL A 50 3.37 1.23 -10.96
CA VAL A 50 4.76 1.66 -10.76
C VAL A 50 5.48 1.51 -12.07
N LYS A 51 5.99 2.63 -12.60
CA LYS A 51 6.72 2.62 -13.86
C LYS A 51 7.62 3.85 -13.91
N ASP A 52 8.83 3.66 -14.42
CA ASP A 52 9.80 4.75 -14.57
C ASP A 52 10.01 5.53 -13.28
N GLN A 53 10.07 4.80 -12.18
CA GLN A 53 10.26 5.37 -10.84
C GLN A 53 9.15 6.34 -10.43
N ARG A 54 7.95 6.12 -10.97
CA ARG A 54 6.78 6.91 -10.62
C ARG A 54 5.65 5.97 -10.22
N ILE A 55 4.80 6.45 -9.33
CA ILE A 55 3.62 5.70 -8.91
C ILE A 55 2.39 6.52 -9.28
N THR A 56 1.42 5.89 -9.94
CA THR A 56 0.12 6.48 -10.19
C THR A 56 -0.96 5.62 -9.56
N SER A 57 -2.04 6.24 -9.15
CA SER A 57 -3.11 5.61 -8.37
C SER A 57 -4.40 5.64 -9.16
N HIS A 58 -5.12 4.50 -9.16
CA HIS A 58 -6.37 4.37 -9.92
C HIS A 58 -7.39 3.62 -9.07
N GLY A 59 -8.65 4.06 -9.11
CA GLY A 59 -9.72 3.37 -8.40
C GLY A 59 -10.09 2.07 -9.06
N GLY A 60 -10.57 1.12 -8.24
CA GLY A 60 -11.12 -0.14 -8.73
C GLY A 60 -10.10 -1.25 -8.82
N LEU A 61 -10.60 -2.39 -9.26
CA LEU A 61 -9.81 -3.61 -9.39
C LEU A 61 -9.03 -3.60 -10.70
N TYR A 62 -7.86 -4.22 -10.65
CA TYR A 62 -7.04 -4.45 -11.82
C TYR A 62 -7.00 -5.96 -12.10
N PRO A 63 -7.12 -6.40 -13.36
CA PRO A 63 -7.26 -7.84 -13.63
C PRO A 63 -6.11 -8.72 -13.16
N GLU A 64 -4.87 -8.27 -13.35
CA GLU A 64 -3.72 -9.12 -13.05
C GLU A 64 -2.61 -8.32 -12.36
N PRO A 65 -2.82 -7.92 -11.10
CA PRO A 65 -1.76 -7.20 -10.41
C PRO A 65 -0.60 -8.15 -10.08
N ALA A 66 0.60 -7.58 -9.96
CA ALA A 66 1.76 -8.38 -9.54
C ALA A 66 1.54 -8.94 -8.15
N PHE A 67 0.87 -8.19 -7.29
CA PHE A 67 0.39 -8.71 -6.02
C PHE A 67 -0.84 -7.90 -5.59
N ALA A 68 -1.62 -8.50 -4.71
CA ALA A 68 -2.77 -7.84 -4.12
C ALA A 68 -2.81 -8.15 -2.63
N ILE A 69 -3.14 -7.16 -1.84
CA ILE A 69 -3.31 -7.33 -0.40
C ILE A 69 -4.78 -7.07 -0.10
N ALA A 70 -5.47 -8.09 0.42
CA ALA A 70 -6.88 -8.00 0.73
C ALA A 70 -7.08 -8.05 2.23
N PHE A 71 -7.81 -7.07 2.76
CA PHE A 71 -8.13 -6.98 4.19
C PHE A 71 -9.54 -7.51 4.40
N LYS A 72 -9.78 -8.10 5.58
CA LYS A 72 -11.09 -8.72 5.83
C LYS A 72 -12.25 -7.73 5.69
N ASP A 73 -12.04 -6.48 6.07
CA ASP A 73 -13.02 -5.42 5.86
C ASP A 73 -12.35 -4.05 5.87
N ALA A 74 -13.12 -3.01 5.58
CA ALA A 74 -12.58 -1.67 5.47
C ALA A 74 -12.03 -1.15 6.80
N ALA A 75 -12.72 -1.45 7.90
CA ALA A 75 -12.26 -0.99 9.22
C ALA A 75 -10.92 -1.61 9.58
N TYR A 76 -10.77 -2.89 9.31
CA TYR A 76 -9.51 -3.58 9.58
C TYR A 76 -8.36 -3.03 8.72
N GLY A 77 -8.65 -2.80 7.44
CA GLY A 77 -7.66 -2.22 6.53
C GLY A 77 -7.22 -0.85 6.97
N PHE A 78 -8.17 -0.02 7.36
CA PHE A 78 -7.86 1.31 7.85
C PHE A 78 -6.96 1.23 9.10
N ALA A 79 -7.32 0.39 10.06
CA ALA A 79 -6.55 0.24 11.30
C ALA A 79 -5.15 -0.29 11.02
N THR A 80 -5.02 -1.25 10.11
CA THR A 80 -3.71 -1.83 9.78
C THR A 80 -2.78 -0.80 9.17
N LEU A 81 -3.28 -0.02 8.25
CA LEU A 81 -2.45 0.98 7.57
C LEU A 81 -2.10 2.16 8.47
N GLN A 82 -2.85 2.34 9.56
CA GLN A 82 -2.57 3.38 10.54
C GLN A 82 -1.78 2.87 11.74
N ALA A 83 -1.48 1.58 11.80
CA ALA A 83 -0.81 1.00 12.94
C ALA A 83 0.58 1.57 13.12
N LYS A 84 1.00 1.71 14.38
CA LYS A 84 2.34 2.20 14.69
C LYS A 84 3.41 1.25 14.17
N ASN A 85 3.18 -0.04 14.36
CA ASN A 85 4.09 -1.06 13.86
C ASN A 85 3.38 -1.82 12.75
N LYS A 86 3.52 -1.31 11.52
CA LYS A 86 2.85 -1.89 10.36
C LYS A 86 3.30 -3.30 10.08
N GLN A 87 4.58 -3.57 10.27
CA GLN A 87 5.12 -4.89 10.01
C GLN A 87 4.46 -5.93 10.91
N LEU A 88 4.35 -5.63 12.20
CA LEU A 88 3.69 -6.52 13.13
C LEU A 88 2.20 -6.68 12.81
N ALA A 89 1.53 -5.59 12.47
CA ALA A 89 0.12 -5.63 12.12
C ALA A 89 -0.11 -6.52 10.89
N PHE A 90 0.75 -6.41 9.90
CA PHE A 90 0.65 -7.26 8.71
C PHE A 90 0.90 -8.72 9.05
N MET A 91 1.93 -9.00 9.85
CA MET A 91 2.23 -10.38 10.23
C MET A 91 1.06 -11.01 11.00
N THR A 92 0.52 -10.29 11.95
CA THR A 92 -0.61 -10.77 12.73
C THR A 92 -1.81 -11.04 11.84
N GLY A 93 -2.11 -10.11 10.93
CA GLY A 93 -3.24 -10.27 10.03
C GLY A 93 -3.07 -11.45 9.09
N ILE A 94 -1.85 -11.68 8.61
CA ILE A 94 -1.59 -12.81 7.73
C ILE A 94 -1.77 -14.12 8.50
N GLN A 95 -1.29 -14.17 9.74
CA GLN A 95 -1.39 -15.37 10.55
C GLN A 95 -2.83 -15.74 10.87
N ASP A 96 -3.68 -14.76 11.18
CA ASP A 96 -5.07 -15.04 11.51
C ASP A 96 -6.00 -14.96 10.30
N LYS A 97 -5.43 -14.77 9.10
CA LYS A 97 -6.15 -14.72 7.83
C LYS A 97 -7.05 -13.51 7.66
N SER A 98 -6.86 -12.49 8.48
CA SER A 98 -7.55 -11.21 8.28
C SER A 98 -6.94 -10.44 7.10
N ILE A 99 -5.71 -10.78 6.72
CA ILE A 99 -5.06 -10.24 5.54
C ILE A 99 -4.71 -11.41 4.63
N GLN A 100 -5.13 -11.35 3.38
CA GLN A 100 -4.81 -12.37 2.40
C GLN A 100 -4.00 -11.74 1.28
N ILE A 101 -2.96 -12.43 0.88
CA ILE A 101 -2.03 -11.93 -0.12
C ILE A 101 -2.03 -12.84 -1.32
N LYS A 102 -2.15 -12.23 -2.50
CA LYS A 102 -2.00 -12.94 -3.77
C LYS A 102 -0.80 -12.38 -4.48
N GLY A 103 -0.05 -13.24 -5.15
CA GLY A 103 1.08 -12.83 -5.94
C GLY A 103 2.40 -13.01 -5.21
N ASN A 104 3.39 -12.22 -5.56
CA ASN A 104 4.76 -12.41 -5.10
C ASN A 104 4.99 -11.85 -3.69
N PRO A 105 5.28 -12.70 -2.69
CA PRO A 105 5.49 -12.23 -1.31
C PRO A 105 6.66 -11.25 -1.17
N ALA A 106 7.69 -11.40 -2.00
CA ALA A 106 8.82 -10.49 -1.94
C ALA A 106 8.41 -9.06 -2.25
N LEU A 107 7.44 -8.89 -3.17
CA LEU A 107 6.93 -7.58 -3.51
C LEU A 107 6.09 -6.99 -2.37
N VAL A 108 5.45 -7.84 -1.59
CA VAL A 108 4.70 -7.37 -0.42
C VAL A 108 5.67 -6.78 0.61
N ILE A 109 6.79 -7.43 0.82
CA ILE A 109 7.83 -6.91 1.72
C ILE A 109 8.36 -5.58 1.21
N TRP A 110 8.58 -5.49 -0.10
CA TRP A 110 9.00 -4.24 -0.74
C TRP A 110 7.98 -3.12 -0.48
N PHE A 111 6.70 -3.43 -0.62
CA PHE A 111 5.65 -2.45 -0.35
C PHE A 111 5.68 -1.97 1.10
N GLN A 112 5.85 -2.89 2.03
CA GLN A 112 5.93 -2.52 3.44
C GLN A 112 7.09 -1.55 3.68
N GLY A 113 8.20 -1.77 2.99
CA GLY A 113 9.33 -0.86 3.07
C GLY A 113 9.00 0.53 2.53
N LEU A 114 8.19 0.60 1.47
CA LEU A 114 7.79 1.89 0.92
C LEU A 114 7.01 2.74 1.91
N THR A 115 6.17 2.11 2.71
CA THR A 115 5.30 2.86 3.61
C THR A 115 6.10 3.63 4.66
N LYS A 116 7.32 3.23 4.93
CA LYS A 116 8.18 3.94 5.87
C LYS A 116 8.46 5.38 5.42
N TYR A 117 8.51 5.61 4.14
CA TYR A 117 8.79 6.94 3.60
C TYR A 117 7.57 7.85 3.58
N LEU A 118 6.41 7.31 3.94
CA LEU A 118 5.16 8.06 3.90
C LEU A 118 4.68 8.50 5.28
N LYS A 119 5.41 8.17 6.34
CA LYS A 119 5.01 8.55 7.69
C LYS A 119 5.02 10.06 7.84
N PRO A 120 3.99 10.64 8.48
CA PRO A 120 4.00 12.07 8.77
C PRO A 120 5.15 12.40 9.73
N ARG A 121 5.71 13.52 9.59
CA ARG A 121 6.76 13.92 10.49
C ARG A 121 6.21 14.71 11.63
N LYS A 122 6.14 14.50 11.93
CA LYS A 122 5.68 14.99 12.88
C LYS A 122 6.07 15.41 13.66
N LYS A 123 6.10 15.22 13.18
CA LYS A 123 6.22 15.25 13.56
C LYS A 123 6.85 15.59 14.04
N ALA A 124 7.20 16.05 13.91
CA ALA A 124 7.74 16.21 14.25
C ALA A 124 7.89 16.66 15.06
N LYS A 125 7.73 16.78 15.40
CA LYS A 125 7.79 17.05 16.16
C LYS A 125 8.15 17.28 16.64
N VAL A 126 8.28 17.56 16.77
CA VAL A 126 8.55 17.59 17.30
C VAL A 126 8.81 17.40 17.48
#